data_933955d19242c7a94c88a199a8bb7428
#
_entry.id   933955d19242c7a94c88a199a8bb7428
#
_cell.length_a   1.000
_cell.length_b   1.000
_cell.length_c   1.000
_cell.angle_alpha   90.00
_cell.angle_beta   90.00
_cell.angle_gamma   90.00
#
_symmetry.space_group_name_H-M   'P 1'
#
loop_
_entity.id
_entity.type
_entity.pdbx_description
1 polymer ?
#
loop_
_entity_poly.entity_id
_entity_poly.type
_entity_poly.pdbx_seq_one_letter_code
_entity_poly.pdbx_strand_id
1 'polypeptide(L)'
;MDWGSVLSVGPIFVHPDQSGRGIARLLVQKMVELADTRATKLAALFTFPESATHLRLYESFGFTSQALTPVMSKAPDASRGGTGALGAGTLFSTLAPAERAAALRQCGRITDAILPGFNLAREIEAVASMKLGDTILLGRADGIRGLAICHFGAGSEGGSGALFVKFAAVRPHADQDFAALLDSCDGLACAVGAARIEAGTNAARSGAYGIMRGRGFRAGLVGVAMHRPQGPGYNRPDVFAIDDWR
;
A
#
# COMPACT_ATOMS: atom_id res chain seq x y z
N MET A 1 -3.31 -0.65 10.90
CA MET A 1 -3.24 -1.84 10.05
C MET A 1 -2.08 -2.70 10.53
N ASP A 2 -2.32 -4.02 10.69
CA ASP A 2 -1.32 -4.98 11.17
C ASP A 2 -0.93 -5.89 10.00
N TRP A 3 0.28 -5.72 9.52
CA TRP A 3 0.85 -6.46 8.39
C TRP A 3 2.06 -7.31 8.84
N GLY A 4 1.90 -8.05 9.94
CA GLY A 4 2.97 -8.87 10.52
C GLY A 4 4.04 -8.04 11.20
N SER A 5 5.27 -8.01 10.64
CA SER A 5 6.36 -7.20 11.19
C SER A 5 6.23 -5.70 10.91
N VAL A 6 5.19 -5.28 10.19
CA VAL A 6 4.91 -3.89 9.83
C VAL A 6 3.59 -3.46 10.46
N LEU A 7 3.59 -2.32 11.15
CA LEU A 7 2.40 -1.68 11.71
C LEU A 7 2.20 -0.31 11.05
N SER A 8 1.11 -0.12 10.33
CA SER A 8 0.71 1.19 9.84
C SER A 8 -0.25 1.86 10.83
N VAL A 9 0.06 3.11 11.14
CA VAL A 9 -0.61 3.93 12.16
C VAL A 9 -1.36 5.08 11.49
N GLY A 10 -2.67 5.02 11.52
CA GLY A 10 -3.50 6.12 11.02
C GLY A 10 -4.77 5.64 10.30
N PRO A 11 -5.64 6.57 9.94
CA PRO A 11 -5.64 7.99 10.32
C PRO A 11 -6.02 8.21 11.80
N ILE A 12 -5.45 9.24 12.43
CA ILE A 12 -5.79 9.68 13.78
C ILE A 12 -6.57 11.00 13.68
N PHE A 13 -7.78 11.02 14.21
CA PHE A 13 -8.61 12.21 14.28
C PHE A 13 -9.01 12.52 15.72
N VAL A 14 -8.95 13.79 16.09
CA VAL A 14 -9.46 14.33 17.34
C VAL A 14 -10.50 15.38 17.00
N HIS A 15 -11.68 15.30 17.60
CA HIS A 15 -12.73 16.29 17.37
C HIS A 15 -12.20 17.68 17.73
N PRO A 16 -12.48 18.73 16.94
CA PRO A 16 -11.96 20.09 17.19
C PRO A 16 -12.22 20.59 18.61
N ASP A 17 -13.42 20.36 19.17
CA ASP A 17 -13.80 20.76 20.54
C ASP A 17 -12.98 20.06 21.65
N GLN A 18 -12.24 19.03 21.29
CA GLN A 18 -11.37 18.28 22.19
C GLN A 18 -9.87 18.57 21.93
N SER A 19 -9.59 19.55 21.09
CA SER A 19 -8.22 19.95 20.77
C SER A 19 -7.50 20.50 22.01
N GLY A 20 -6.18 20.36 22.06
CA GLY A 20 -5.36 20.81 23.19
C GLY A 20 -5.42 19.98 24.49
N ARG A 21 -6.26 18.93 24.54
CA ARG A 21 -6.45 18.07 25.74
C ARG A 21 -5.50 16.86 25.79
N GLY A 22 -4.51 16.79 24.92
CA GLY A 22 -3.54 15.68 24.91
C GLY A 22 -4.06 14.37 24.30
N ILE A 23 -5.28 14.32 23.75
CA ILE A 23 -5.90 13.09 23.24
C ILE A 23 -5.08 12.48 22.10
N ALA A 24 -4.61 13.28 21.14
CA ALA A 24 -3.76 12.78 20.06
C ALA A 24 -2.48 12.13 20.60
N ARG A 25 -1.86 12.75 21.62
CA ARG A 25 -0.66 12.19 22.28
C ARG A 25 -0.94 10.83 22.94
N LEU A 26 -2.09 10.71 23.62
CA LEU A 26 -2.50 9.45 24.26
C LEU A 26 -2.75 8.35 23.19
N LEU A 27 -3.39 8.68 22.07
CA LEU A 27 -3.62 7.74 20.99
C LEU A 27 -2.30 7.25 20.38
N VAL A 28 -1.37 8.15 20.08
CA VAL A 28 -0.04 7.78 19.55
C VAL A 28 0.73 6.94 20.56
N GLN A 29 0.67 7.28 21.85
CA GLN A 29 1.29 6.48 22.92
C GLN A 29 0.78 5.04 22.89
N LYS A 30 -0.55 4.84 22.84
CA LYS A 30 -1.15 3.49 22.79
C LYS A 30 -0.74 2.70 21.55
N MET A 31 -0.57 3.36 20.44
CA MET A 31 -0.10 2.71 19.19
C MET A 31 1.37 2.30 19.28
N VAL A 32 2.21 3.11 19.91
CA VAL A 32 3.62 2.77 20.17
C VAL A 32 3.73 1.60 21.13
N GLU A 33 2.97 1.61 22.23
CA GLU A 33 2.89 0.48 23.17
C GLU A 33 2.48 -0.82 22.45
N LEU A 34 1.51 -0.74 21.53
CA LEU A 34 1.09 -1.90 20.73
C LEU A 34 2.21 -2.38 19.80
N ALA A 35 2.93 -1.47 19.13
CA ALA A 35 4.05 -1.81 18.27
C ALA A 35 5.18 -2.50 19.04
N ASP A 36 5.50 -2.00 20.23
CA ASP A 36 6.53 -2.57 21.10
C ASP A 36 6.14 -3.95 21.64
N THR A 37 4.89 -4.12 22.09
CA THR A 37 4.37 -5.40 22.56
C THR A 37 4.39 -6.49 21.48
N ARG A 38 4.21 -6.11 20.23
CA ARG A 38 4.20 -7.04 19.07
C ARG A 38 5.59 -7.26 18.48
N ALA A 39 6.63 -6.67 19.04
CA ALA A 39 7.98 -6.68 18.46
C ALA A 39 7.99 -6.29 16.96
N THR A 40 7.18 -5.28 16.61
CA THR A 40 7.06 -4.75 15.25
C THR A 40 8.42 -4.25 14.77
N LYS A 41 8.85 -4.68 13.58
CA LYS A 41 10.12 -4.23 12.98
C LYS A 41 10.03 -2.83 12.40
N LEU A 42 8.84 -2.43 11.97
CA LEU A 42 8.58 -1.13 11.37
C LEU A 42 7.18 -0.65 11.73
N ALA A 43 7.09 0.37 12.56
CA ALA A 43 5.88 1.18 12.68
C ALA A 43 6.03 2.39 11.75
N ALA A 44 5.03 2.64 10.91
CA ALA A 44 5.06 3.72 9.94
C ALA A 44 3.74 4.48 9.92
N LEU A 45 3.81 5.73 9.54
CA LEU A 45 2.65 6.61 9.35
C LEU A 45 2.91 7.60 8.22
N PHE A 46 1.83 8.19 7.72
CA PHE A 46 1.84 9.29 6.78
C PHE A 46 1.37 10.57 7.49
N THR A 47 2.07 11.69 7.26
CA THR A 47 1.64 12.99 7.76
C THR A 47 2.01 14.10 6.77
N PHE A 48 1.59 15.32 7.07
CA PHE A 48 1.81 16.49 6.21
C PHE A 48 3.09 17.21 6.64
N PRO A 49 4.06 17.42 5.73
CA PRO A 49 5.35 18.03 6.04
C PRO A 49 5.23 19.51 6.51
N GLU A 50 4.18 20.21 6.11
CA GLU A 50 3.90 21.58 6.56
C GLU A 50 3.34 21.65 7.99
N SER A 51 2.90 20.54 8.56
CA SER A 51 2.35 20.52 9.92
C SER A 51 3.42 20.26 10.97
N ALA A 52 4.13 21.30 11.38
CA ALA A 52 5.14 21.23 12.44
C ALA A 52 4.59 20.62 13.76
N THR A 53 3.29 20.80 14.02
CA THR A 53 2.63 20.22 15.21
C THR A 53 2.56 18.71 15.13
N HIS A 54 2.19 18.16 13.96
CA HIS A 54 2.14 16.71 13.75
C HIS A 54 3.54 16.11 13.77
N LEU A 55 4.50 16.72 13.08
CA LEU A 55 5.90 16.25 13.08
C LEU A 55 6.44 16.15 14.51
N ARG A 56 6.36 17.23 15.30
CA ARG A 56 6.80 17.23 16.71
C ARG A 56 6.07 16.19 17.57
N LEU A 57 4.77 15.99 17.34
CA LEU A 57 4.03 14.94 18.05
C LEU A 57 4.66 13.58 17.81
N TYR A 58 4.82 13.16 16.56
CA TYR A 58 5.36 11.84 16.23
C TYR A 58 6.84 11.69 16.58
N GLU A 59 7.64 12.73 16.38
CA GLU A 59 9.05 12.76 16.82
C GLU A 59 9.21 12.53 18.32
N SER A 60 8.28 13.07 19.15
CA SER A 60 8.29 12.85 20.60
C SER A 60 8.06 11.39 21.02
N PHE A 61 7.65 10.53 20.08
CA PHE A 61 7.49 9.08 20.26
C PHE A 61 8.53 8.26 19.46
N GLY A 62 9.59 8.90 18.98
CA GLY A 62 10.71 8.25 18.31
C GLY A 62 10.47 7.95 16.82
N PHE A 63 9.43 8.51 16.21
CA PHE A 63 9.31 8.48 14.75
C PHE A 63 10.27 9.47 14.10
N THR A 64 10.83 9.11 12.97
CA THR A 64 11.72 9.97 12.17
C THR A 64 11.16 10.16 10.77
N SER A 65 11.23 11.39 10.28
CA SER A 65 10.79 11.73 8.93
C SER A 65 11.67 11.02 7.88
N GLN A 66 11.00 10.51 6.85
CA GLN A 66 11.60 9.83 5.71
C GLN A 66 11.42 10.68 4.44
N ALA A 67 11.69 10.12 3.27
CA ALA A 67 11.43 10.80 2.01
C ALA A 67 9.95 11.13 1.81
N LEU A 68 9.68 12.09 0.93
CA LEU A 68 8.32 12.44 0.54
C LEU A 68 7.58 11.24 -0.05
N THR A 69 6.29 11.18 0.22
CA THR A 69 5.39 10.14 -0.27
C THR A 69 4.28 10.78 -1.07
N PRO A 70 4.45 10.93 -2.40
CA PRO A 70 3.38 11.42 -3.24
C PRO A 70 2.26 10.40 -3.37
N VAL A 71 1.05 10.85 -3.12
CA VAL A 71 -0.20 10.22 -3.51
C VAL A 71 -0.47 10.62 -4.95
N MET A 72 -0.56 9.66 -5.83
CA MET A 72 -0.58 9.87 -7.27
C MET A 72 -1.86 9.31 -7.88
N SER A 73 -2.26 9.86 -9.02
CA SER A 73 -3.37 9.33 -9.80
C SER A 73 -3.13 9.43 -11.29
N LYS A 74 -3.89 8.63 -12.05
CA LYS A 74 -3.96 8.67 -13.51
C LYS A 74 -5.32 8.17 -14.00
N ALA A 75 -5.71 8.52 -15.22
CA ALA A 75 -6.80 7.82 -15.91
C ALA A 75 -6.35 6.39 -16.29
N PRO A 76 -7.26 5.40 -16.26
CA PRO A 76 -6.96 4.06 -16.75
C PRO A 76 -6.62 4.07 -18.24
N ASP A 77 -5.71 3.19 -18.66
CA ASP A 77 -5.29 3.04 -20.05
C ASP A 77 -5.67 1.64 -20.56
N ALA A 78 -6.77 1.56 -21.29
CA ALA A 78 -7.30 0.31 -21.82
C ALA A 78 -6.33 -0.41 -22.77
N SER A 79 -5.39 0.30 -23.40
CA SER A 79 -4.40 -0.30 -24.31
C SER A 79 -3.37 -1.17 -23.58
N ARG A 80 -3.22 -1.01 -22.25
CA ARG A 80 -2.22 -1.72 -21.44
C ARG A 80 -2.70 -3.07 -20.89
N GLY A 81 -4.02 -3.30 -20.83
CA GLY A 81 -4.59 -4.56 -20.32
C GLY A 81 -4.32 -5.81 -21.18
N GLY A 82 -3.65 -5.66 -22.34
CA GLY A 82 -3.32 -6.79 -23.23
C GLY A 82 -4.56 -7.45 -23.84
N THR A 83 -4.45 -8.73 -24.22
CA THR A 83 -5.54 -9.52 -24.84
C THR A 83 -6.62 -9.99 -23.84
N GLY A 84 -6.43 -9.78 -22.54
CA GLY A 84 -7.40 -10.05 -21.46
C GLY A 84 -7.51 -8.86 -20.52
N ALA A 85 -8.63 -8.69 -19.85
CA ALA A 85 -8.91 -7.54 -18.98
C ALA A 85 -7.83 -7.28 -17.91
N LEU A 86 -7.05 -8.29 -17.52
CA LEU A 86 -6.02 -8.22 -16.46
C LEU A 86 -4.61 -8.52 -16.98
N GLY A 87 -4.42 -8.70 -18.31
CA GLY A 87 -3.12 -9.11 -18.85
C GLY A 87 -2.63 -10.44 -18.25
N ALA A 88 -1.48 -10.41 -17.57
CA ALA A 88 -0.92 -11.57 -16.89
C ALA A 88 -1.44 -11.75 -15.44
N GLY A 89 -2.39 -10.94 -15.00
CA GLY A 89 -2.97 -10.97 -13.66
C GLY A 89 -4.15 -11.94 -13.53
N THR A 90 -4.35 -12.44 -12.31
CA THR A 90 -5.52 -13.23 -11.88
C THR A 90 -6.09 -12.58 -10.61
N LEU A 91 -7.41 -12.60 -10.43
CA LEU A 91 -8.03 -12.08 -9.20
C LEU A 91 -8.03 -13.15 -8.10
N PHE A 92 -7.67 -12.76 -6.89
CA PHE A 92 -7.69 -13.65 -5.73
C PHE A 92 -9.07 -14.24 -5.47
N SER A 93 -10.14 -13.45 -5.67
CA SER A 93 -11.52 -13.90 -5.48
C SER A 93 -11.93 -15.05 -6.41
N THR A 94 -11.31 -15.14 -7.59
CA THR A 94 -11.63 -16.19 -8.59
C THR A 94 -10.91 -17.51 -8.33
N LEU A 95 -9.95 -17.54 -7.41
CA LEU A 95 -9.24 -18.78 -7.06
C LEU A 95 -10.15 -19.76 -6.32
N ALA A 96 -9.99 -21.04 -6.63
CA ALA A 96 -10.63 -22.10 -5.85
C ALA A 96 -10.14 -22.05 -4.38
N PRO A 97 -10.97 -22.42 -3.39
CA PRO A 97 -10.58 -22.38 -1.98
C PRO A 97 -9.26 -23.09 -1.67
N ALA A 98 -8.99 -24.20 -2.33
CA ALA A 98 -7.75 -24.97 -2.16
C ALA A 98 -6.49 -24.21 -2.65
N GLU A 99 -6.63 -23.32 -3.64
CA GLU A 99 -5.53 -22.54 -4.21
C GLU A 99 -5.20 -21.29 -3.38
N ARG A 100 -6.18 -20.74 -2.66
CA ARG A 100 -6.03 -19.49 -1.90
C ARG A 100 -4.91 -19.55 -0.87
N ALA A 101 -4.80 -20.65 -0.12
CA ALA A 101 -3.74 -20.82 0.87
C ALA A 101 -2.34 -20.85 0.24
N ALA A 102 -2.20 -21.46 -0.95
CA ALA A 102 -0.95 -21.45 -1.70
C ALA A 102 -0.61 -20.03 -2.21
N ALA A 103 -1.60 -19.30 -2.74
CA ALA A 103 -1.45 -17.94 -3.21
C ALA A 103 -1.01 -17.00 -2.07
N LEU A 104 -1.65 -17.07 -0.89
CA LEU A 104 -1.27 -16.26 0.28
C LEU A 104 0.17 -16.54 0.73
N ARG A 105 0.61 -17.81 0.73
CA ARG A 105 2.01 -18.14 1.05
C ARG A 105 2.99 -17.54 0.04
N GLN A 106 2.65 -17.50 -1.25
CA GLN A 106 3.50 -16.89 -2.26
C GLN A 106 3.53 -15.37 -2.15
N CYS A 107 2.39 -14.71 -1.90
CA CYS A 107 2.34 -13.30 -1.58
C CYS A 107 3.23 -12.97 -0.37
N GLY A 108 3.15 -13.79 0.69
CA GLY A 108 4.00 -13.64 1.87
C GLY A 108 5.50 -13.74 1.56
N ARG A 109 5.92 -14.60 0.61
CA ARG A 109 7.34 -14.66 0.18
C ARG A 109 7.80 -13.41 -0.56
N ILE A 110 6.90 -12.72 -1.27
CA ILE A 110 7.21 -11.45 -1.95
C ILE A 110 7.44 -10.36 -0.90
N THR A 111 6.52 -10.21 0.04
CA THR A 111 6.60 -9.18 1.07
C THR A 111 7.72 -9.45 2.08
N ASP A 112 7.98 -10.71 2.43
CA ASP A 112 9.10 -11.12 3.29
C ASP A 112 10.47 -10.79 2.65
N ALA A 113 10.59 -10.90 1.32
CA ALA A 113 11.81 -10.49 0.60
C ALA A 113 12.02 -8.96 0.62
N ILE A 114 10.97 -8.17 0.82
CA ILE A 114 11.02 -6.71 0.97
C ILE A 114 11.44 -6.32 2.40
N LEU A 115 10.79 -6.92 3.38
CA LEU A 115 11.09 -6.75 4.81
C LEU A 115 10.71 -8.06 5.54
N PRO A 116 11.66 -8.71 6.24
CA PRO A 116 11.39 -9.98 6.91
C PRO A 116 10.22 -9.95 7.88
N GLY A 117 9.26 -10.86 7.71
CA GLY A 117 8.03 -10.96 8.50
C GLY A 117 6.89 -10.06 8.01
N PHE A 118 7.07 -9.28 6.96
CA PHE A 118 6.00 -8.49 6.35
C PHE A 118 4.97 -9.42 5.69
N ASN A 119 3.71 -9.33 6.10
CA ASN A 119 2.67 -10.26 5.67
C ASN A 119 1.31 -9.57 5.53
N LEU A 120 0.73 -9.69 4.36
CA LEU A 120 -0.54 -9.07 3.97
C LEU A 120 -1.69 -10.08 3.84
N ALA A 121 -1.52 -11.34 4.28
CA ALA A 121 -2.54 -12.37 4.10
C ALA A 121 -3.90 -11.94 4.67
N ARG A 122 -3.92 -11.35 5.88
CA ARG A 122 -5.15 -10.84 6.51
C ARG A 122 -5.79 -9.71 5.73
N GLU A 123 -5.01 -8.82 5.13
CA GLU A 123 -5.52 -7.72 4.31
C GLU A 123 -6.18 -8.27 3.03
N ILE A 124 -5.50 -9.20 2.35
CA ILE A 124 -6.03 -9.86 1.14
C ILE A 124 -7.35 -10.57 1.44
N GLU A 125 -7.41 -11.33 2.53
CA GLU A 125 -8.62 -12.04 2.96
C GLU A 125 -9.74 -11.07 3.36
N ALA A 126 -9.41 -9.98 4.07
CA ALA A 126 -10.38 -8.97 4.48
C ALA A 126 -11.01 -8.27 3.28
N VAL A 127 -10.20 -7.83 2.31
CA VAL A 127 -10.69 -7.18 1.08
C VAL A 127 -11.65 -8.09 0.32
N ALA A 128 -11.31 -9.36 0.17
CA ALA A 128 -12.15 -10.33 -0.53
C ALA A 128 -13.46 -10.66 0.25
N SER A 129 -13.36 -10.93 1.57
CA SER A 129 -14.51 -11.33 2.38
C SER A 129 -15.50 -10.18 2.63
N MET A 130 -14.99 -8.96 2.80
CA MET A 130 -15.81 -7.76 3.02
C MET A 130 -16.26 -7.11 1.71
N LYS A 131 -15.85 -7.64 0.55
CA LYS A 131 -16.17 -7.10 -0.79
C LYS A 131 -15.75 -5.64 -0.96
N LEU A 132 -14.60 -5.26 -0.43
CA LEU A 132 -14.05 -3.92 -0.55
C LEU A 132 -13.29 -3.69 -1.88
N GLY A 133 -13.13 -4.74 -2.67
CA GLY A 133 -12.39 -4.79 -3.91
C GLY A 133 -11.85 -6.18 -4.19
N ASP A 134 -10.66 -6.28 -4.74
CA ASP A 134 -9.99 -7.56 -5.00
C ASP A 134 -8.45 -7.41 -4.98
N THR A 135 -7.75 -8.54 -4.96
CA THR A 135 -6.29 -8.58 -5.08
C THR A 135 -5.89 -9.16 -6.43
N ILE A 136 -5.14 -8.38 -7.21
CA ILE A 136 -4.49 -8.87 -8.41
C ILE A 136 -3.27 -9.68 -8.01
N LEU A 137 -3.15 -10.88 -8.56
CA LEU A 137 -1.99 -11.76 -8.45
C LEU A 137 -1.31 -11.82 -9.82
N LEU A 138 -0.11 -11.32 -9.95
CA LEU A 138 0.65 -11.38 -11.20
C LEU A 138 1.22 -12.79 -11.38
N GLY A 139 0.69 -13.54 -12.32
CA GLY A 139 0.97 -14.95 -12.53
C GLY A 139 -0.16 -15.87 -12.05
N ARG A 140 0.12 -17.17 -11.98
CA ARG A 140 -0.82 -18.19 -11.48
C ARG A 140 -0.45 -18.62 -10.06
N ALA A 141 -1.35 -19.37 -9.41
CA ALA A 141 -1.20 -19.78 -8.02
C ALA A 141 0.10 -20.55 -7.69
N ASP A 142 0.75 -21.14 -8.67
CA ASP A 142 2.03 -21.85 -8.57
C ASP A 142 3.27 -20.99 -8.86
N GLY A 143 3.08 -19.77 -9.37
CA GLY A 143 4.16 -18.87 -9.77
C GLY A 143 3.80 -17.39 -9.67
N ILE A 144 3.30 -16.92 -8.49
CA ILE A 144 2.98 -15.53 -8.25
C ILE A 144 4.28 -14.72 -8.13
N ARG A 145 4.40 -13.66 -8.96
CA ARG A 145 5.55 -12.77 -9.07
C ARG A 145 5.28 -11.38 -8.48
N GLY A 146 4.00 -11.01 -8.31
CA GLY A 146 3.56 -9.74 -7.73
C GLY A 146 2.14 -9.81 -7.22
N LEU A 147 1.77 -8.83 -6.39
CA LEU A 147 0.41 -8.67 -5.87
C LEU A 147 0.05 -7.19 -5.85
N ALA A 148 -1.25 -6.90 -6.07
CA ALA A 148 -1.82 -5.57 -5.85
C ALA A 148 -3.18 -5.69 -5.16
N ILE A 149 -3.30 -5.14 -3.96
CA ILE A 149 -4.52 -5.06 -3.18
C ILE A 149 -5.25 -3.79 -3.61
N CYS A 150 -6.40 -3.95 -4.25
CA CYS A 150 -7.16 -2.88 -4.86
C CYS A 150 -8.52 -2.72 -4.18
N HIS A 151 -8.84 -1.50 -3.79
CA HIS A 151 -10.15 -1.12 -3.26
C HIS A 151 -10.94 -0.40 -4.35
N PHE A 152 -12.18 -0.80 -4.55
CA PHE A 152 -13.11 -0.17 -5.50
C PHE A 152 -14.57 -0.51 -5.14
N GLY A 153 -15.49 0.31 -5.61
CA GLY A 153 -16.91 0.17 -5.32
C GLY A 153 -17.34 0.89 -4.04
N ALA A 154 -18.64 1.08 -3.90
CA ALA A 154 -19.24 1.79 -2.77
C ALA A 154 -18.85 1.13 -1.42
N GLY A 155 -18.50 1.96 -0.43
CA GLY A 155 -18.10 1.49 0.90
C GLY A 155 -16.61 1.12 1.04
N SER A 156 -15.85 1.07 -0.06
CA SER A 156 -14.41 0.88 -0.03
C SER A 156 -13.65 2.22 0.02
N GLU A 157 -12.35 2.19 0.28
CA GLU A 157 -11.47 3.38 0.25
C GLU A 157 -11.39 4.01 -1.16
N GLY A 158 -11.56 3.23 -2.23
CA GLY A 158 -11.62 3.73 -3.61
C GLY A 158 -12.95 4.40 -3.96
N GLY A 159 -14.01 4.11 -3.21
CA GLY A 159 -15.35 4.57 -3.54
C GLY A 159 -15.83 4.07 -4.90
N SER A 160 -16.89 4.68 -5.45
CA SER A 160 -17.48 4.28 -6.73
C SER A 160 -16.76 4.83 -7.96
N GLY A 161 -15.77 5.72 -7.79
CA GLY A 161 -15.13 6.42 -8.92
C GLY A 161 -13.66 6.13 -9.12
N ALA A 162 -13.02 5.42 -8.21
CA ALA A 162 -11.59 5.11 -8.30
C ALA A 162 -11.29 3.64 -8.06
N LEU A 163 -10.20 3.17 -8.67
CA LEU A 163 -9.46 2.01 -8.22
C LEU A 163 -8.31 2.51 -7.33
N PHE A 164 -8.42 2.32 -6.03
CA PHE A 164 -7.36 2.65 -5.10
C PHE A 164 -6.46 1.43 -4.88
N VAL A 165 -5.19 1.54 -5.27
CA VAL A 165 -4.18 0.53 -5.00
C VAL A 165 -3.61 0.77 -3.61
N LYS A 166 -4.17 0.09 -2.62
CA LYS A 166 -3.78 0.22 -1.21
C LYS A 166 -2.36 -0.26 -0.96
N PHE A 167 -2.01 -1.37 -1.56
CA PHE A 167 -0.67 -1.93 -1.56
C PHE A 167 -0.41 -2.69 -2.85
N ALA A 168 0.77 -2.55 -3.41
CA ALA A 168 1.24 -3.45 -4.46
C ALA A 168 2.74 -3.68 -4.33
N ALA A 169 3.19 -4.87 -4.68
CA ALA A 169 4.61 -5.18 -4.67
C ALA A 169 4.97 -6.34 -5.60
N VAL A 170 6.21 -6.31 -6.01
CA VAL A 170 6.94 -7.42 -6.62
C VAL A 170 8.21 -7.68 -5.81
N ARG A 171 8.96 -8.73 -6.14
CA ARG A 171 10.27 -8.95 -5.52
C ARG A 171 11.21 -7.78 -5.77
N PRO A 172 12.18 -7.48 -4.87
CA PRO A 172 13.22 -6.52 -5.14
C PRO A 172 13.90 -6.77 -6.50
N HIS A 173 14.30 -5.70 -7.18
CA HIS A 173 14.92 -5.71 -8.52
C HIS A 173 14.04 -6.23 -9.68
N ALA A 174 12.74 -6.49 -9.47
CA ALA A 174 11.83 -7.02 -10.50
C ALA A 174 11.01 -5.89 -11.18
N ASP A 175 11.67 -4.94 -11.81
CA ASP A 175 11.09 -3.76 -12.45
C ASP A 175 10.09 -4.10 -13.56
N GLN A 176 10.38 -5.15 -14.36
CA GLN A 176 9.48 -5.63 -15.41
C GLN A 176 8.19 -6.24 -14.84
N ASP A 177 8.28 -6.98 -13.73
CA ASP A 177 7.10 -7.50 -13.04
C ASP A 177 6.26 -6.37 -12.44
N PHE A 178 6.91 -5.35 -11.89
CA PHE A 178 6.20 -4.16 -11.38
C PHE A 178 5.48 -3.42 -12.51
N ALA A 179 6.12 -3.30 -13.65
CA ALA A 179 5.53 -2.74 -14.84
C ALA A 179 4.28 -3.52 -15.29
N ALA A 180 4.37 -4.85 -15.37
CA ALA A 180 3.25 -5.72 -15.73
C ALA A 180 2.12 -5.70 -14.69
N LEU A 181 2.45 -5.56 -13.40
CA LEU A 181 1.46 -5.41 -12.33
C LEU A 181 0.66 -4.12 -12.47
N LEU A 182 1.31 -3.01 -12.83
CA LEU A 182 0.62 -1.73 -13.13
C LEU A 182 -0.29 -1.85 -14.36
N ASP A 183 0.14 -2.58 -15.39
CA ASP A 183 -0.70 -2.84 -16.56
C ASP A 183 -1.95 -3.67 -16.18
N SER A 184 -1.82 -4.61 -15.25
CA SER A 184 -2.96 -5.36 -14.70
C SER A 184 -3.90 -4.45 -13.87
N CYS A 185 -3.36 -3.44 -13.15
CA CYS A 185 -4.19 -2.44 -12.48
C CYS A 185 -4.98 -1.57 -13.47
N ASP A 186 -4.38 -1.20 -14.60
CA ASP A 186 -5.09 -0.51 -15.69
C ASP A 186 -6.26 -1.36 -16.21
N GLY A 187 -6.01 -2.64 -16.48
CA GLY A 187 -7.04 -3.58 -16.92
C GLY A 187 -8.19 -3.74 -15.94
N LEU A 188 -7.87 -3.90 -14.63
CA LEU A 188 -8.90 -3.99 -13.60
C LEU A 188 -9.71 -2.70 -13.49
N ALA A 189 -9.06 -1.54 -13.52
CA ALA A 189 -9.72 -0.25 -13.45
C ALA A 189 -10.72 -0.06 -14.60
N CYS A 190 -10.33 -0.44 -15.83
CA CYS A 190 -11.24 -0.44 -16.99
C CYS A 190 -12.40 -1.42 -16.79
N ALA A 191 -12.13 -2.63 -16.30
CA ALA A 191 -13.15 -3.66 -16.12
C ALA A 191 -14.22 -3.28 -15.08
N VAL A 192 -13.83 -2.54 -14.03
CA VAL A 192 -14.77 -2.06 -12.98
C VAL A 192 -15.34 -0.68 -13.27
N GLY A 193 -14.98 -0.05 -14.41
CA GLY A 193 -15.47 1.27 -14.79
C GLY A 193 -14.94 2.42 -13.92
N ALA A 194 -13.76 2.27 -13.32
CA ALA A 194 -13.15 3.32 -12.54
C ALA A 194 -12.69 4.48 -13.43
N ALA A 195 -12.99 5.72 -13.05
CA ALA A 195 -12.56 6.90 -13.78
C ALA A 195 -11.08 7.22 -13.58
N ARG A 196 -10.48 6.76 -12.48
CA ARG A 196 -9.06 6.97 -12.16
C ARG A 196 -8.50 5.82 -11.33
N ILE A 197 -7.18 5.67 -11.42
CA ILE A 197 -6.39 4.83 -10.52
C ILE A 197 -5.70 5.76 -9.52
N GLU A 198 -5.84 5.48 -8.23
CA GLU A 198 -5.12 6.16 -7.14
C GLU A 198 -4.10 5.21 -6.55
N ALA A 199 -2.87 5.68 -6.39
CA ALA A 199 -1.77 4.90 -5.85
C ALA A 199 -0.68 5.85 -5.35
N GLY A 200 0.01 5.51 -4.27
CA GLY A 200 1.14 6.30 -3.78
C GLY A 200 2.40 5.47 -3.63
N THR A 201 3.54 6.11 -3.68
CA THR A 201 4.81 5.44 -3.38
C THR A 201 5.80 6.43 -2.77
N ASN A 202 6.60 5.97 -1.82
CA ASN A 202 7.65 6.79 -1.23
C ASN A 202 8.73 7.09 -2.27
N ALA A 203 9.18 8.35 -2.37
CA ALA A 203 10.15 8.80 -3.36
C ALA A 203 11.53 8.11 -3.23
N ALA A 204 11.86 7.55 -2.06
CA ALA A 204 13.07 6.75 -1.88
C ALA A 204 13.03 5.42 -2.63
N ARG A 205 11.85 4.92 -2.99
CA ARG A 205 11.65 3.81 -3.94
C ARG A 205 11.74 4.33 -5.37
N SER A 206 12.89 4.91 -5.71
CA SER A 206 13.08 5.71 -6.93
C SER A 206 12.79 4.95 -8.23
N GLY A 207 13.06 3.65 -8.27
CA GLY A 207 12.70 2.78 -9.40
C GLY A 207 11.18 2.71 -9.60
N ALA A 208 10.43 2.38 -8.54
CA ALA A 208 8.97 2.31 -8.58
C ALA A 208 8.36 3.68 -8.95
N TYR A 209 8.82 4.74 -8.31
CA TYR A 209 8.37 6.11 -8.58
C TYR A 209 8.61 6.52 -10.04
N GLY A 210 9.78 6.21 -10.59
CA GLY A 210 10.12 6.47 -11.99
C GLY A 210 9.21 5.74 -12.98
N ILE A 211 8.95 4.45 -12.74
CA ILE A 211 8.04 3.64 -13.57
C ILE A 211 6.61 4.17 -13.50
N MET A 212 6.10 4.51 -12.30
CA MET A 212 4.75 5.09 -12.15
C MET A 212 4.63 6.41 -12.91
N ARG A 213 5.61 7.31 -12.79
CA ARG A 213 5.62 8.57 -13.55
C ARG A 213 5.64 8.35 -15.06
N GLY A 214 6.46 7.41 -15.54
CA GLY A 214 6.52 7.03 -16.96
C GLY A 214 5.20 6.46 -17.48
N ARG A 215 4.36 5.88 -16.60
CA ARG A 215 3.01 5.39 -16.91
C ARG A 215 1.91 6.43 -16.76
N GLY A 216 2.25 7.68 -16.53
CA GLY A 216 1.28 8.78 -16.50
C GLY A 216 0.74 9.12 -15.12
N PHE A 217 1.17 8.46 -14.06
CA PHE A 217 0.80 8.88 -12.71
C PHE A 217 1.33 10.29 -12.40
N ARG A 218 0.49 11.11 -11.79
CA ARG A 218 0.82 12.49 -11.35
C ARG A 218 0.46 12.66 -9.90
N ALA A 219 1.35 13.32 -9.15
CA ALA A 219 1.12 13.64 -7.74
C ALA A 219 -0.02 14.66 -7.61
N GLY A 220 -0.99 14.36 -6.76
CA GLY A 220 -2.06 15.27 -6.35
C GLY A 220 -1.84 15.79 -4.92
N LEU A 221 -1.43 14.92 -4.03
CA LEU A 221 -1.12 15.22 -2.64
C LEU A 221 0.28 14.71 -2.32
N VAL A 222 1.03 15.43 -1.50
CA VAL A 222 2.36 14.99 -1.07
C VAL A 222 2.43 15.04 0.45
N GLY A 223 2.75 13.91 1.06
CA GLY A 223 3.03 13.82 2.48
C GLY A 223 4.46 13.37 2.76
N VAL A 224 4.75 13.14 4.00
CA VAL A 224 6.00 12.56 4.48
C VAL A 224 5.69 11.29 5.26
N ALA A 225 6.37 10.20 4.94
CA ALA A 225 6.35 9.01 5.76
C ALA A 225 7.21 9.23 7.01
N MET A 226 6.76 8.74 8.16
CA MET A 226 7.58 8.73 9.36
C MET A 226 7.71 7.30 9.86
N HIS A 227 8.90 6.91 10.28
CA HIS A 227 9.25 5.55 10.68
C HIS A 227 9.76 5.46 12.11
N ARG A 228 9.41 4.37 12.78
CA ARG A 228 9.95 3.93 14.06
C ARG A 228 10.20 2.40 14.01
N PRO A 229 11.42 1.89 14.33
CA PRO A 229 12.63 2.66 14.64
C PRO A 229 13.17 3.44 13.45
N GLN A 230 14.17 4.29 13.69
CA GLN A 230 14.85 5.03 12.62
C GLN A 230 15.46 4.07 11.61
N GLY A 231 15.31 4.39 10.33
CA GLY A 231 15.86 3.62 9.23
C GLY A 231 14.94 3.64 7.99
N PRO A 232 15.44 3.20 6.85
CA PRO A 232 14.67 3.24 5.61
C PRO A 232 13.50 2.25 5.59
N GLY A 233 13.49 1.25 6.47
CA GLY A 233 12.55 0.14 6.37
C GLY A 233 12.67 -0.51 4.99
N TYR A 234 11.58 -0.48 4.22
CA TYR A 234 11.60 -0.92 2.82
C TYR A 234 11.54 0.24 1.80
N ASN A 235 11.77 1.49 2.23
CA ASN A 235 11.91 2.64 1.33
C ASN A 235 13.33 2.68 0.76
N ARG A 236 13.62 1.79 -0.18
CA ARG A 236 14.92 1.63 -0.85
C ARG A 236 14.75 1.62 -2.36
N PRO A 237 15.76 2.03 -3.15
CA PRO A 237 15.66 2.13 -4.62
C PRO A 237 15.35 0.81 -5.34
N ASP A 238 15.76 -0.32 -4.75
CA ASP A 238 15.56 -1.68 -5.27
C ASP A 238 14.17 -2.27 -4.98
N VAL A 239 13.37 -1.60 -4.15
CA VAL A 239 12.02 -2.05 -3.78
C VAL A 239 10.98 -1.42 -4.71
N PHE A 240 10.23 -2.29 -5.38
CA PHE A 240 9.14 -1.91 -6.28
C PHE A 240 7.81 -2.18 -5.57
N ALA A 241 7.32 -1.16 -4.85
CA ALA A 241 6.07 -1.24 -4.10
C ALA A 241 5.27 0.07 -4.16
N ILE A 242 3.97 -0.08 -4.17
CA ILE A 242 2.97 0.97 -3.95
C ILE A 242 2.51 0.84 -2.52
N ASP A 243 2.53 1.96 -1.82
CA ASP A 243 2.05 2.10 -0.46
C ASP A 243 2.33 3.54 -0.03
N ASP A 244 1.31 4.24 0.37
CA ASP A 244 1.41 5.66 0.78
C ASP A 244 1.14 5.88 2.29
N TRP A 245 0.87 4.80 3.03
CA TRP A 245 0.65 4.82 4.48
C TRP A 245 -0.57 5.63 4.94
N ARG A 246 -1.53 5.90 4.07
CA ARG A 246 -2.80 6.55 4.41
C ARG A 246 -3.73 5.63 5.17
#